data_7b8b3f62ac1b58103a94c23e96c737ca
#
_entry.id   7b8b3f62ac1b58103a94c23e96c737ca
#
_cell.length_a   1.000
_cell.length_b   1.000
_cell.length_c   1.000
_cell.angle_alpha   90.00
_cell.angle_beta   90.00
_cell.angle_gamma   90.00
#
_symmetry.space_group_name_H-M   'P 1'
#
loop_
_entity.id
_entity.type
_entity.pdbx_description
1 polymer ?
#
loop_
_entity_poly.entity_id
_entity_poly.type
_entity_poly.pdbx_seq_one_letter_code
_entity_poly.pdbx_strand_id
1 'polypeptide(L)'
;TLRTTKDGPRLYNVPVAETEQLFTSAKQGKELTAAQANELLDEFNDDVLRIKATLKLSHATSAGLNLHGQRLLDYDLNHTTINGTFYSPEELTSMEITADIYIDRTNAEVFIDGGAYSYSMGLKPEAGNTEGFHFWGNNIEVKNLEVFRAQSIWK
;
A
#
# COMPACT_ATOMS: atom_id res chain seq x y z
N THR A 1 8.65 -16.15 4.80
CA THR A 1 7.92 -17.09 5.65
C THR A 1 7.11 -18.03 4.79
N LEU A 2 7.18 -19.35 5.03
CA LEU A 2 6.33 -20.35 4.39
C LEU A 2 5.05 -20.52 5.22
N ARG A 3 3.89 -20.44 4.57
CA ARG A 3 2.58 -20.68 5.20
C ARG A 3 1.83 -21.76 4.42
N THR A 4 1.01 -22.52 5.11
CA THR A 4 0.09 -23.48 4.47
C THR A 4 -1.22 -22.76 4.19
N THR A 5 -1.64 -22.76 2.92
CA THR A 5 -2.91 -22.21 2.46
C THR A 5 -3.84 -23.33 2.03
N LYS A 6 -5.09 -22.99 1.70
CA LYS A 6 -6.04 -23.96 1.14
C LYS A 6 -5.56 -24.61 -0.17
N ASP A 7 -4.72 -23.90 -0.92
CA ASP A 7 -4.16 -24.34 -2.21
C ASP A 7 -2.75 -24.96 -2.06
N GLY A 8 -2.28 -25.18 -0.80
CA GLY A 8 -0.98 -25.76 -0.49
C GLY A 8 0.01 -24.75 0.12
N PRO A 9 1.28 -25.15 0.25
CA PRO A 9 2.32 -24.27 0.81
C PRO A 9 2.58 -23.06 -0.09
N ARG A 10 2.60 -21.86 0.49
CA ARG A 10 2.89 -20.61 -0.20
C ARG A 10 3.97 -19.82 0.53
N LEU A 11 4.88 -19.21 -0.24
CA LEU A 11 5.91 -18.33 0.31
C LEU A 11 5.32 -16.92 0.50
N TYR A 12 5.50 -16.38 1.69
CA TYR A 12 5.16 -15.00 2.02
C TYR A 12 6.45 -14.21 2.25
N ASN A 13 6.60 -13.13 1.54
CA ASN A 13 7.66 -12.16 1.76
C ASN A 13 7.16 -11.13 2.76
N VAL A 14 7.83 -11.01 3.89
CA VAL A 14 7.49 -10.05 4.93
C VAL A 14 8.72 -9.25 5.30
N PRO A 15 8.58 -7.98 5.64
CA PRO A 15 9.68 -7.20 6.21
C PRO A 15 10.24 -7.90 7.45
N VAL A 16 11.53 -7.72 7.71
CA VAL A 16 12.13 -8.23 8.95
C VAL A 16 11.58 -7.46 10.14
N ALA A 17 11.41 -8.13 11.28
CA ALA A 17 10.76 -7.55 12.45
C ALA A 17 11.46 -6.28 12.97
N GLU A 18 12.75 -6.17 12.76
CA GLU A 18 13.57 -5.02 13.15
C GLU A 18 13.14 -3.73 12.44
N THR A 19 12.57 -3.82 11.23
CA THR A 19 12.07 -2.63 10.51
C THR A 19 10.91 -1.96 11.23
N GLU A 20 10.12 -2.70 12.01
CA GLU A 20 9.04 -2.14 12.82
C GLU A 20 9.55 -1.08 13.81
N GLN A 21 10.75 -1.25 14.34
CA GLN A 21 11.36 -0.36 15.32
C GLN A 21 11.84 0.96 14.70
N LEU A 22 11.96 1.02 13.39
CA LEU A 22 12.39 2.22 12.67
C LEU A 22 11.28 3.23 12.46
N PHE A 23 10.03 2.84 12.74
CA PHE A 23 8.86 3.64 12.43
C PHE A 23 7.98 3.88 13.66
N THR A 24 7.42 5.09 13.74
CA THR A 24 6.43 5.46 14.74
C THR A 24 5.13 5.86 14.05
N SER A 25 4.00 5.36 14.54
CA SER A 25 2.69 5.78 14.07
C SER A 25 2.52 7.28 14.22
N ALA A 26 2.19 7.96 13.12
CA ALA A 26 2.02 9.40 13.05
C ALA A 26 0.54 9.78 12.93
N LYS A 27 -0.23 9.02 12.14
CA LYS A 27 -1.65 9.29 11.92
C LYS A 27 -2.40 8.03 11.54
N GLN A 28 -3.67 7.97 11.93
CA GLN A 28 -4.57 6.85 11.66
C GLN A 28 -5.94 7.34 11.21
N GLY A 29 -6.59 6.55 10.36
CA GLY A 29 -7.98 6.76 9.97
C GLY A 29 -8.67 5.41 9.70
N LYS A 30 -9.99 5.38 9.87
CA LYS A 30 -10.82 4.19 9.63
C LYS A 30 -12.07 4.56 8.88
N GLU A 31 -12.56 3.64 8.04
CA GLU A 31 -13.80 3.78 7.28
C GLU A 31 -13.83 5.12 6.50
N LEU A 32 -12.74 5.40 5.76
CA LEU A 32 -12.56 6.65 5.03
C LEU A 32 -13.00 6.49 3.58
N THR A 33 -13.61 7.54 3.03
CA THR A 33 -13.68 7.69 1.58
C THR A 33 -12.28 7.95 1.00
N ALA A 34 -12.09 7.74 -0.30
CA ALA A 34 -10.82 8.08 -0.96
C ALA A 34 -10.43 9.55 -0.72
N ALA A 35 -11.39 10.47 -0.77
CA ALA A 35 -11.15 11.89 -0.53
C ALA A 35 -10.64 12.16 0.90
N GLN A 36 -11.27 11.56 1.91
CA GLN A 36 -10.83 11.70 3.30
C GLN A 36 -9.44 11.07 3.54
N ALA A 37 -9.17 9.94 2.89
CA ALA A 37 -7.85 9.31 2.96
C ALA A 37 -6.77 10.17 2.31
N ASN A 38 -7.07 10.81 1.19
CA ASN A 38 -6.17 11.75 0.52
C ASN A 38 -5.91 12.98 1.40
N GLU A 39 -6.94 13.58 1.98
CA GLU A 39 -6.80 14.69 2.93
C GLU A 39 -5.90 14.31 4.13
N LEU A 40 -6.04 13.07 4.64
CA LEU A 40 -5.20 12.58 5.72
C LEU A 40 -3.72 12.48 5.29
N LEU A 41 -3.46 12.15 4.03
CA LEU A 41 -2.11 11.97 3.48
C LEU A 41 -1.46 13.29 3.02
N ASP A 42 -2.23 14.38 2.82
CA ASP A 42 -1.72 15.65 2.29
C ASP A 42 -0.61 16.30 3.13
N GLU A 43 -0.55 15.98 4.43
CA GLU A 43 0.50 16.49 5.31
C GLU A 43 1.83 15.69 5.26
N PHE A 44 1.84 14.56 4.52
CA PHE A 44 3.01 13.66 4.47
C PHE A 44 3.75 13.82 3.14
N ASN A 45 4.89 14.48 3.21
CA ASN A 45 5.84 14.65 2.11
C ASN A 45 7.27 14.22 2.52
N ASP A 46 7.37 13.41 3.54
CA ASP A 46 8.65 12.92 4.05
C ASP A 46 9.28 11.95 3.04
N ASP A 47 10.60 11.97 2.93
CA ASP A 47 11.37 11.08 2.06
C ASP A 47 11.31 9.61 2.49
N VAL A 48 11.06 9.37 3.78
CA VAL A 48 11.01 8.03 4.37
C VAL A 48 9.72 7.87 5.17
N LEU A 49 8.83 7.05 4.65
CA LEU A 49 7.51 6.79 5.23
C LEU A 49 7.17 5.31 5.15
N ARG A 50 6.26 4.88 6.02
CA ARG A 50 5.55 3.63 5.87
C ARG A 50 4.05 3.88 5.89
N ILE A 51 3.32 3.23 4.99
CA ILE A 51 1.87 3.33 4.90
C ILE A 51 1.29 1.92 4.98
N LYS A 52 0.40 1.70 5.93
CA LYS A 52 -0.47 0.52 5.97
C LYS A 52 -1.87 0.93 5.58
N ALA A 53 -2.44 0.27 4.59
CA ALA A 53 -3.79 0.55 4.13
C ALA A 53 -4.56 -0.74 3.85
N THR A 54 -5.87 -0.72 4.13
CA THR A 54 -6.81 -1.75 3.69
C THR A 54 -7.83 -1.09 2.78
N LEU A 55 -7.84 -1.49 1.51
CA LEU A 55 -8.80 -1.03 0.52
C LEU A 55 -9.93 -2.03 0.39
N LYS A 56 -11.16 -1.55 0.48
CA LYS A 56 -12.37 -2.32 0.19
C LYS A 56 -12.90 -1.93 -1.19
N LEU A 57 -13.02 -2.93 -2.05
CA LEU A 57 -13.27 -2.75 -3.49
C LEU A 57 -14.70 -3.12 -3.90
N SER A 58 -15.65 -3.08 -2.97
CA SER A 58 -16.99 -3.69 -3.10
C SER A 58 -17.74 -3.43 -4.40
N HIS A 59 -17.41 -2.37 -5.13
CA HIS A 59 -18.02 -2.04 -6.44
C HIS A 59 -17.01 -1.39 -7.39
N ALA A 60 -15.74 -1.39 -7.03
CA ALA A 60 -14.68 -0.84 -7.86
C ALA A 60 -14.23 -1.87 -8.91
N THR A 61 -14.05 -1.44 -10.15
CA THR A 61 -13.40 -2.25 -11.16
C THR A 61 -11.89 -2.18 -11.09
N SER A 62 -11.38 -1.04 -10.59
CA SER A 62 -9.96 -0.83 -10.32
C SER A 62 -9.79 0.22 -9.24
N ALA A 63 -8.70 0.13 -8.50
CA ALA A 63 -8.35 1.05 -7.43
C ALA A 63 -6.86 0.99 -7.12
N GLY A 64 -6.35 2.03 -6.51
CA GLY A 64 -4.95 2.04 -6.12
C GLY A 64 -4.51 3.26 -5.35
N LEU A 65 -3.20 3.38 -5.22
CA LEU A 65 -2.49 4.48 -4.58
C LEU A 65 -1.34 4.94 -5.48
N ASN A 66 -1.32 6.23 -5.76
CA ASN A 66 -0.24 6.89 -6.48
C ASN A 66 0.65 7.72 -5.54
N LEU A 67 1.87 7.97 -5.95
CA LEU A 67 2.78 8.96 -5.38
C LEU A 67 3.53 9.64 -6.52
N HIS A 68 3.55 10.97 -6.57
CA HIS A 68 4.18 11.77 -7.63
C HIS A 68 3.75 11.34 -9.05
N GLY A 69 2.46 11.03 -9.20
CA GLY A 69 1.91 10.52 -10.46
C GLY A 69 2.28 9.06 -10.78
N GLN A 70 3.16 8.42 -10.03
CA GLN A 70 3.51 7.01 -10.20
C GLN A 70 2.56 6.09 -9.42
N ARG A 71 2.20 4.97 -10.01
CA ARG A 71 1.34 3.96 -9.39
C ARG A 71 2.15 3.11 -8.42
N LEU A 72 1.98 3.35 -7.12
CA LEU A 72 2.49 2.46 -6.06
C LEU A 72 1.68 1.18 -5.99
N LEU A 73 0.37 1.29 -6.11
CA LEU A 73 -0.58 0.20 -6.12
C LEU A 73 -1.59 0.45 -7.23
N ASP A 74 -1.79 -0.52 -8.09
CA ASP A 74 -2.79 -0.52 -9.16
C ASP A 74 -3.43 -1.92 -9.21
N TYR A 75 -4.61 -2.04 -8.64
CA TYR A 75 -5.38 -3.28 -8.68
C TYR A 75 -6.52 -3.19 -9.68
N ASP A 76 -6.53 -4.13 -10.62
CA ASP A 76 -7.62 -4.34 -11.58
C ASP A 76 -8.38 -5.61 -11.22
N LEU A 77 -9.62 -5.43 -10.75
CA LEU A 77 -10.50 -6.54 -10.36
C LEU A 77 -10.96 -7.36 -11.56
N ASN A 78 -11.15 -6.74 -12.73
CA ASN A 78 -11.63 -7.44 -13.93
C ASN A 78 -10.61 -8.44 -14.45
N HIS A 79 -9.32 -8.09 -14.36
CA HIS A 79 -8.22 -8.95 -14.81
C HIS A 79 -7.53 -9.68 -13.66
N THR A 80 -7.91 -9.38 -12.43
CA THR A 80 -7.28 -9.94 -11.23
C THR A 80 -5.76 -9.72 -11.27
N THR A 81 -5.36 -8.45 -11.44
CA THR A 81 -3.94 -8.08 -11.51
C THR A 81 -3.60 -6.99 -10.51
N ILE A 82 -2.37 -7.04 -10.01
CA ILE A 82 -1.73 -5.94 -9.29
C ILE A 82 -0.54 -5.47 -10.13
N ASN A 83 -0.53 -4.19 -10.49
CA ASN A 83 0.49 -3.59 -11.34
C ASN A 83 0.75 -4.41 -12.62
N GLY A 84 -0.33 -4.91 -13.23
CA GLY A 84 -0.29 -5.73 -14.45
C GLY A 84 0.12 -7.19 -14.25
N THR A 85 0.46 -7.61 -13.03
CA THR A 85 0.80 -9.00 -12.71
C THR A 85 -0.41 -9.72 -12.12
N PHE A 86 -0.70 -10.94 -12.61
CA PHE A 86 -1.79 -11.74 -12.07
C PHE A 86 -1.60 -11.97 -10.56
N TYR A 87 -2.62 -11.63 -9.82
CA TYR A 87 -2.69 -11.88 -8.39
C TYR A 87 -4.14 -12.17 -7.98
N SER A 88 -4.37 -13.32 -7.42
CA SER A 88 -5.65 -13.70 -6.82
C SER A 88 -5.48 -13.74 -5.31
N PRO A 89 -6.09 -12.82 -4.55
CA PRO A 89 -6.12 -12.90 -3.09
C PRO A 89 -6.80 -14.21 -2.65
N GLU A 90 -6.31 -14.81 -1.58
CA GLU A 90 -6.93 -16.02 -1.02
C GLU A 90 -8.38 -15.79 -0.60
N GLU A 91 -8.70 -14.57 -0.19
CA GLU A 91 -10.01 -14.15 0.29
C GLU A 91 -10.66 -13.12 -0.64
N LEU A 92 -10.81 -13.45 -1.93
CA LEU A 92 -11.62 -12.63 -2.84
C LEU A 92 -13.06 -12.40 -2.36
N THR A 93 -13.53 -13.23 -1.43
CA THR A 93 -14.85 -13.09 -0.82
C THR A 93 -15.00 -11.81 0.01
N SER A 94 -13.93 -11.27 0.58
CA SER A 94 -13.97 -10.00 1.32
C SER A 94 -13.87 -8.78 0.40
N MET A 95 -13.39 -8.94 -0.83
CA MET A 95 -13.05 -7.86 -1.76
C MET A 95 -12.17 -6.77 -1.12
N GLU A 96 -11.27 -7.19 -0.23
CA GLU A 96 -10.34 -6.32 0.47
C GLU A 96 -8.90 -6.65 0.06
N ILE A 97 -8.08 -5.61 -0.06
CA ILE A 97 -6.64 -5.72 -0.26
C ILE A 97 -5.95 -4.96 0.85
N THR A 98 -5.05 -5.63 1.54
CA THR A 98 -4.16 -4.96 2.48
C THR A 98 -2.82 -4.68 1.83
N ALA A 99 -2.30 -3.46 2.01
CA ALA A 99 -0.99 -3.06 1.55
C ALA A 99 -0.15 -2.53 2.72
N ASP A 100 1.11 -2.95 2.78
CA ASP A 100 2.14 -2.40 3.67
C ASP A 100 3.26 -1.89 2.77
N ILE A 101 3.43 -0.57 2.72
CA ILE A 101 4.26 0.14 1.76
C ILE A 101 5.36 0.88 2.50
N TYR A 102 6.60 0.55 2.17
CA TYR A 102 7.79 1.24 2.65
C TYR A 102 8.34 2.13 1.55
N ILE A 103 8.55 3.40 1.87
CA ILE A 103 9.08 4.40 0.97
C ILE A 103 10.40 4.88 1.52
N ASP A 104 11.43 4.85 0.68
CA ASP A 104 12.76 5.37 0.97
C ASP A 104 13.26 6.15 -0.24
N ARG A 105 13.10 7.48 -0.20
CA ARG A 105 13.55 8.47 -1.21
C ARG A 105 13.26 8.07 -2.66
N THR A 106 14.00 7.11 -3.17
CA THR A 106 13.98 6.70 -4.58
C THR A 106 13.38 5.33 -4.82
N ASN A 107 12.94 4.65 -3.77
CA ASN A 107 12.39 3.30 -3.86
C ASN A 107 11.12 3.15 -3.02
N ALA A 108 10.25 2.28 -3.50
CA ALA A 108 9.13 1.77 -2.70
C ALA A 108 9.14 0.25 -2.71
N GLU A 109 8.89 -0.34 -1.55
CA GLU A 109 8.64 -1.77 -1.37
C GLU A 109 7.19 -1.96 -0.93
N VAL A 110 6.46 -2.80 -1.63
CA VAL A 110 5.04 -3.03 -1.43
C VAL A 110 4.79 -4.48 -1.10
N PHE A 111 4.13 -4.72 0.01
CA PHE A 111 3.73 -6.04 0.49
C PHE A 111 2.21 -6.10 0.55
N ILE A 112 1.63 -7.03 -0.20
CA ILE A 112 0.18 -7.20 -0.31
C ILE A 112 -0.26 -8.42 0.49
N ASP A 113 -1.37 -8.29 1.21
CA ASP A 113 -2.02 -9.35 1.99
C ASP A 113 -1.03 -10.09 2.90
N GLY A 114 -0.29 -9.31 3.70
CA GLY A 114 0.71 -9.86 4.61
C GLY A 114 1.92 -10.48 3.92
N GLY A 115 2.23 -10.06 2.68
CA GLY A 115 3.37 -10.52 1.90
C GLY A 115 3.07 -11.72 0.98
N ALA A 116 1.78 -12.04 0.78
CA ALA A 116 1.38 -13.04 -0.21
C ALA A 116 1.81 -12.66 -1.63
N TYR A 117 1.88 -11.37 -1.90
CA TYR A 117 2.52 -10.79 -3.07
C TYR A 117 3.38 -9.60 -2.65
N SER A 118 4.53 -9.43 -3.26
CA SER A 118 5.42 -8.31 -2.98
C SER A 118 6.20 -7.89 -4.22
N TYR A 119 6.50 -6.61 -4.29
CA TYR A 119 7.34 -6.05 -5.35
C TYR A 119 8.06 -4.79 -4.85
N SER A 120 9.15 -4.46 -5.54
CA SER A 120 9.90 -3.24 -5.35
C SER A 120 9.87 -2.41 -6.62
N MET A 121 9.85 -1.10 -6.48
CA MET A 121 9.87 -0.19 -7.62
C MET A 121 10.73 1.05 -7.33
N GLY A 122 11.39 1.55 -8.37
CA GLY A 122 12.07 2.84 -8.31
C GLY A 122 11.06 3.97 -8.38
N LEU A 123 11.20 4.94 -7.49
CA LEU A 123 10.44 6.18 -7.52
C LEU A 123 11.22 7.20 -8.37
N LYS A 124 10.62 7.62 -9.46
CA LYS A 124 11.18 8.64 -10.35
C LYS A 124 10.15 9.75 -10.46
N PRO A 125 10.16 10.73 -9.55
CA PRO A 125 9.26 11.86 -9.68
C PRO A 125 9.51 12.51 -11.04
N GLU A 126 8.46 12.62 -11.84
CA GLU A 126 8.53 13.40 -13.08
C GLU A 126 8.88 14.84 -12.74
N ALA A 127 9.76 15.44 -13.51
CA ALA A 127 10.19 16.82 -13.31
C ALA A 127 8.94 17.74 -13.30
N GLY A 128 8.68 18.35 -12.16
CA GLY A 128 7.51 19.25 -11.96
C GLY A 128 6.25 18.57 -11.42
N ASN A 129 6.22 17.25 -11.24
CA ASN A 129 5.11 16.59 -10.55
C ASN A 129 5.34 16.65 -9.03
N THR A 130 4.54 17.47 -8.37
CA THR A 130 4.54 17.65 -6.90
C THR A 130 3.33 17.00 -6.24
N GLU A 131 2.55 16.19 -6.99
CA GLU A 131 1.41 15.48 -6.41
C GLU A 131 1.88 14.55 -5.30
N GLY A 132 1.24 14.68 -4.14
CA GLY A 132 1.46 13.79 -3.00
C GLY A 132 0.87 12.40 -3.23
N PHE A 133 0.53 11.75 -2.15
CA PHE A 133 -0.20 10.48 -2.20
C PHE A 133 -1.63 10.68 -2.66
N HIS A 134 -2.12 9.80 -3.51
CA HIS A 134 -3.47 9.88 -4.02
C HIS A 134 -4.10 8.48 -4.17
N PHE A 135 -5.06 8.16 -3.29
CA PHE A 135 -5.94 7.01 -3.50
C PHE A 135 -6.92 7.32 -4.62
N TRP A 136 -7.11 6.37 -5.51
CA TRP A 136 -8.00 6.48 -6.65
C TRP A 136 -8.83 5.21 -6.85
N GLY A 137 -9.96 5.34 -7.50
CA GLY A 137 -10.92 4.27 -7.81
C GLY A 137 -12.35 4.72 -7.52
N ASN A 138 -13.29 4.17 -8.29
CA ASN A 138 -14.71 4.46 -8.11
C ASN A 138 -15.26 3.57 -6.97
N ASN A 139 -15.94 4.20 -6.01
CA ASN A 139 -16.62 3.51 -4.90
C ASN A 139 -15.68 2.67 -4.03
N ILE A 140 -14.45 3.11 -3.87
CA ILE A 140 -13.53 2.50 -2.91
C ILE A 140 -13.73 3.09 -1.51
N GLU A 141 -13.48 2.27 -0.52
CA GLU A 141 -13.41 2.64 0.88
C GLU A 141 -12.03 2.27 1.42
N VAL A 142 -11.38 3.21 2.09
CA VAL A 142 -10.14 2.96 2.82
C VAL A 142 -10.52 2.57 4.24
N LYS A 143 -10.69 1.29 4.47
CA LYS A 143 -11.19 0.73 5.72
C LYS A 143 -10.27 1.01 6.91
N ASN A 144 -8.96 0.93 6.66
CA ASN A 144 -7.93 1.30 7.61
C ASN A 144 -6.80 2.02 6.86
N LEU A 145 -6.31 3.08 7.44
CA LEU A 145 -5.13 3.80 6.99
C LEU A 145 -4.27 4.14 8.20
N GLU A 146 -3.01 3.79 8.15
CA GLU A 146 -2.02 4.16 9.16
C GLU A 146 -0.74 4.62 8.48
N VAL A 147 -0.27 5.80 8.86
CA VAL A 147 0.96 6.41 8.36
C VAL A 147 1.97 6.46 9.48
N PHE A 148 3.18 6.05 9.16
CA PHE A 148 4.30 6.02 10.09
C PHE A 148 5.44 6.89 9.55
N ARG A 149 6.08 7.64 10.45
CA ARG A 149 7.32 8.35 10.16
C ARG A 149 8.53 7.57 10.64
N ALA A 150 9.60 7.64 9.88
CA ALA A 150 10.87 7.07 10.31
C ALA A 150 11.38 7.80 11.56
N GLN A 151 11.91 7.03 12.50
CA GLN A 151 12.62 7.57 13.65
C GLN A 151 14.09 7.77 13.29
N SER A 152 14.66 8.90 13.73
CA SER A 152 16.11 9.06 13.70
C SER A 152 16.76 8.08 14.69
N ILE A 153 17.50 7.13 14.17
CA ILE A 153 18.30 6.20 14.99
C ILE A 153 19.67 6.78 15.38
N TRP A 154 20.01 7.95 14.84
CA TRP A 154 21.23 8.66 15.18
C TRP A 154 20.92 9.66 16.30
N LYS A 155 21.51 9.40 17.45
CA LYS A 155 21.62 10.36 18.56
C LYS A 155 22.93 11.10 18.47
#